data_d2c44a3329db75c74736b27714572edb
#
_entry.id   d2c44a3329db75c74736b27714572edb
#
_cell.length_a   1.000
_cell.length_b   1.000
_cell.length_c   1.000
_cell.angle_alpha   90.00
_cell.angle_beta   90.00
_cell.angle_gamma   90.00
#
_symmetry.space_group_name_H-M   'P 1'
#
loop_
_entity.id
_entity.type
_entity.pdbx_description
1 polymer ?
#
loop_
_entity_poly.entity_id
_entity_poly.type
_entity_poly.pdbx_seq_one_letter_code
_entity_poly.pdbx_strand_id
1 'polypeptide(L)'
;MVKTYVSWEQVHQLIDKIYSQTTQDPTPLGILGISRGGLIPAVLLSQLKENCLVFSVGIKSYTETTRGKDLIYQYPDIEKLTPLKTLYIIDDICDSGLTFKNLVKEFNSVNIKTISLFYRTNSIYKPHIIGQEITNDSWIVFPWEKE
;
A
#
# COMPACT_ATOMS: atom_id res chain seq x y z
N MET A 1 14.71 17.67 11.33
CA MET A 1 14.16 16.80 10.27
C MET A 1 13.32 17.63 9.31
N VAL A 2 13.62 17.52 8.03
CA VAL A 2 12.83 18.20 7.00
C VAL A 2 11.52 17.47 6.79
N LYS A 3 10.43 18.21 6.76
CA LYS A 3 9.09 17.66 6.47
C LYS A 3 8.68 18.06 5.06
N THR A 4 8.08 17.12 4.34
CA THR A 4 7.48 17.37 3.03
C THR A 4 5.97 17.15 3.16
N TYR A 5 5.20 18.20 2.94
CA TYR A 5 3.74 18.15 3.05
C TYR A 5 3.12 17.81 1.71
N VAL A 6 2.25 16.83 1.71
CA VAL A 6 1.54 16.37 0.52
C VAL A 6 0.10 16.86 0.59
N SER A 7 -0.37 17.47 -0.48
CA SER A 7 -1.75 17.95 -0.58
C SER A 7 -2.70 16.85 -1.08
N TRP A 8 -4.00 17.04 -0.87
CA TRP A 8 -5.00 16.16 -1.45
C TRP A 8 -4.91 16.11 -2.99
N GLU A 9 -4.63 17.26 -3.61
CA GLU A 9 -4.45 17.31 -5.07
C GLU A 9 -3.31 16.42 -5.52
N GLN A 10 -2.17 16.47 -4.82
CA GLN A 10 -1.03 15.61 -5.12
C GLN A 10 -1.37 14.14 -4.94
N VAL A 11 -2.12 13.79 -3.89
CA VAL A 11 -2.57 12.42 -3.67
C VAL A 11 -3.41 11.94 -4.84
N HIS A 12 -4.38 12.75 -5.29
CA HIS A 12 -5.23 12.39 -6.43
C HIS A 12 -4.41 12.21 -7.72
N GLN A 13 -3.42 13.06 -7.96
CA GLN A 13 -2.54 12.94 -9.12
C GLN A 13 -1.74 11.64 -9.09
N LEU A 14 -1.23 11.25 -7.90
CA LEU A 14 -0.52 9.99 -7.75
C LEU A 14 -1.43 8.78 -7.95
N ILE A 15 -2.66 8.84 -7.44
CA ILE A 15 -3.65 7.79 -7.65
C ILE A 15 -3.97 7.62 -9.14
N ASP A 16 -4.15 8.72 -9.89
CA ASP A 16 -4.40 8.66 -11.33
C ASP A 16 -3.23 8.02 -12.07
N LYS A 17 -2.01 8.39 -11.70
CA LYS A 17 -0.81 7.80 -12.28
C LYS A 17 -0.73 6.30 -12.00
N ILE A 18 -1.01 5.90 -10.77
CA ILE A 18 -1.02 4.49 -10.37
C ILE A 18 -2.10 3.73 -11.14
N TYR A 19 -3.31 4.28 -11.21
CA TYR A 19 -4.42 3.68 -11.93
C TYR A 19 -4.06 3.38 -13.39
N SER A 20 -3.38 4.30 -14.06
CA SER A 20 -2.99 4.11 -15.46
C SER A 20 -2.13 2.88 -15.69
N GLN A 21 -1.45 2.38 -14.66
CA GLN A 21 -0.61 1.20 -14.72
C GLN A 21 -1.33 -0.08 -14.32
N THR A 22 -2.63 0.01 -14.00
CA THR A 22 -3.42 -1.14 -13.53
C THR A 22 -4.51 -1.58 -14.52
N THR A 23 -4.64 -0.90 -15.66
CA THR A 23 -5.78 -1.09 -16.58
C THR A 23 -5.82 -2.45 -17.25
N GLN A 24 -4.69 -3.14 -17.34
CA GLN A 24 -4.57 -4.44 -18.02
C GLN A 24 -4.55 -5.62 -17.04
N ASP A 25 -4.69 -5.37 -15.75
CA ASP A 25 -4.61 -6.45 -14.77
C ASP A 25 -5.88 -7.30 -14.80
N PRO A 26 -5.74 -8.64 -14.67
CA PRO A 26 -6.90 -9.54 -14.78
C PRO A 26 -7.88 -9.39 -13.62
N THR A 27 -9.17 -9.52 -13.95
CA THR A 27 -10.27 -9.49 -12.99
C THR A 27 -10.72 -10.92 -12.67
N PRO A 28 -11.34 -11.17 -11.51
CA PRO A 28 -11.74 -10.22 -10.46
C PRO A 28 -10.56 -9.68 -9.66
N LEU A 29 -10.70 -8.43 -9.25
CA LEU A 29 -9.67 -7.67 -8.54
C LEU A 29 -10.05 -7.41 -7.09
N GLY A 30 -9.05 -7.36 -6.22
CA GLY A 30 -9.20 -6.86 -4.86
C GLY A 30 -8.08 -5.88 -4.53
N ILE A 31 -8.36 -4.97 -3.61
CA ILE A 31 -7.38 -4.05 -3.05
C ILE A 31 -7.33 -4.28 -1.56
N LEU A 32 -6.14 -4.56 -1.05
CA LEU A 32 -5.87 -4.75 0.37
C LEU A 32 -5.11 -3.53 0.87
N GLY A 33 -5.79 -2.67 1.62
CA GLY A 33 -5.17 -1.49 2.21
C GLY A 33 -4.48 -1.84 3.53
N ILE A 34 -3.24 -1.40 3.67
CA ILE A 34 -2.49 -1.57 4.91
C ILE A 34 -2.92 -0.49 5.89
N SER A 35 -3.57 -0.92 6.98
CA SER A 35 -4.03 0.00 8.01
C SER A 35 -2.83 0.68 8.70
N ARG A 36 -2.87 1.96 8.92
CA ARG A 36 -3.97 2.90 8.68
C ARG A 36 -3.79 3.68 7.37
N GLY A 37 -2.55 4.08 7.06
CA GLY A 37 -2.28 5.01 5.96
C GLY A 37 -2.66 4.49 4.58
N GLY A 38 -2.57 3.18 4.39
CA GLY A 38 -2.92 2.56 3.12
C GLY A 38 -4.42 2.45 2.85
N LEU A 39 -5.27 2.67 3.87
CA LEU A 39 -6.72 2.61 3.69
C LEU A 39 -7.24 3.73 2.79
N ILE A 40 -6.65 4.91 2.89
CA ILE A 40 -7.09 6.06 2.09
C ILE A 40 -6.77 5.86 0.61
N PRO A 41 -5.51 5.57 0.22
CA PRO A 41 -5.24 5.29 -1.18
C PRO A 41 -5.99 4.06 -1.72
N ALA A 42 -6.24 3.05 -0.87
CA ALA A 42 -7.04 1.90 -1.28
C ALA A 42 -8.45 2.31 -1.72
N VAL A 43 -9.12 3.14 -0.93
CA VAL A 43 -10.45 3.64 -1.28
C VAL A 43 -10.41 4.48 -2.55
N LEU A 44 -9.46 5.40 -2.66
CA LEU A 44 -9.35 6.28 -3.81
C LEU A 44 -9.11 5.49 -5.11
N LEU A 45 -8.22 4.50 -5.07
CA LEU A 45 -7.97 3.66 -6.24
C LEU A 45 -9.20 2.82 -6.60
N SER A 46 -9.90 2.28 -5.61
CA SER A 46 -11.08 1.46 -5.84
C SER A 46 -12.20 2.21 -6.55
N GLN A 47 -12.30 3.52 -6.34
CA GLN A 47 -13.32 4.35 -6.98
C GLN A 47 -13.10 4.49 -8.50
N LEU A 48 -11.87 4.25 -8.96
CA LEU A 48 -11.53 4.31 -10.38
C LEU A 48 -11.67 2.94 -11.06
N LYS A 49 -11.89 1.88 -10.29
CA LYS A 49 -11.99 0.52 -10.83
C LYS A 49 -13.37 -0.07 -10.57
N GLU A 50 -13.96 -0.63 -11.61
CA GLU A 50 -15.25 -1.33 -11.51
C GLU A 50 -15.06 -2.71 -10.88
N ASN A 51 -16.06 -3.12 -10.09
CA ASN A 51 -16.14 -4.46 -9.50
C ASN A 51 -14.90 -4.84 -8.69
N CYS A 52 -14.32 -3.86 -8.00
CA CYS A 52 -13.14 -4.08 -7.15
C CYS A 52 -13.56 -4.15 -5.68
N LEU A 53 -13.21 -5.26 -5.02
CA LEU A 53 -13.45 -5.41 -3.58
C LEU A 53 -12.32 -4.77 -2.80
N VAL A 54 -12.66 -4.10 -1.70
CA VAL A 54 -11.68 -3.46 -0.81
C VAL A 54 -11.60 -4.24 0.50
N PHE A 55 -10.38 -4.56 0.87
CA PHE A 55 -10.06 -5.27 2.11
C PHE A 55 -9.08 -4.43 2.92
N SER A 56 -8.96 -4.75 4.21
CA SER A 56 -7.96 -4.16 5.09
C SER A 56 -7.12 -5.23 5.77
N VAL A 57 -5.89 -4.89 6.08
CA VAL A 57 -5.02 -5.68 6.95
C VAL A 57 -4.48 -4.75 8.03
N GLY A 58 -4.66 -5.13 9.29
CA GLY A 58 -4.18 -4.33 10.41
C GLY A 58 -2.80 -4.79 10.83
N ILE A 59 -1.85 -3.85 10.81
CA ILE A 59 -0.46 -4.14 11.13
C ILE A 59 0.04 -3.19 12.19
N LYS A 60 0.76 -3.74 13.15
CA LYS A 60 1.46 -2.98 14.17
C LYS A 60 2.94 -3.36 14.16
N SER A 61 3.79 -2.37 14.00
CA SER A 61 5.23 -2.57 14.00
C SER A 61 5.78 -2.51 15.42
N TYR A 62 6.64 -3.49 15.75
CA TYR A 62 7.36 -3.53 17.02
C TYR A 62 8.86 -3.43 16.71
N THR A 63 9.35 -2.22 16.54
CA THR A 63 10.73 -2.00 16.11
C THR A 63 11.75 -2.17 17.23
N GLU A 64 11.35 -1.89 18.48
CA GLU A 64 12.28 -1.89 19.62
C GLU A 64 12.44 -3.27 20.25
N THR A 65 11.35 -4.02 20.40
CA THR A 65 11.35 -5.28 21.15
C THR A 65 11.45 -6.52 20.28
N THR A 66 11.04 -6.44 19.01
CA THR A 66 10.99 -7.60 18.11
C THR A 66 11.83 -7.41 16.84
N ARG A 67 12.69 -6.39 16.82
CA ARG A 67 13.64 -6.10 15.73
C ARG A 67 12.99 -6.05 14.35
N GLY A 68 11.93 -5.27 14.23
CA GLY A 68 11.27 -5.04 12.95
C GLY A 68 10.29 -6.12 12.53
N LYS A 69 9.89 -6.99 13.43
CA LYS A 69 8.77 -7.88 13.17
C LYS A 69 7.46 -7.12 13.27
N ASP A 70 6.62 -7.29 12.28
CA ASP A 70 5.27 -6.75 12.29
C ASP A 70 4.32 -7.75 12.92
N LEU A 71 3.37 -7.26 13.69
CA LEU A 71 2.24 -8.05 14.15
C LEU A 71 1.03 -7.76 13.27
N ILE A 72 0.47 -8.79 12.65
CA ILE A 72 -0.81 -8.67 11.98
C ILE A 72 -1.89 -8.92 13.01
N TYR A 73 -2.62 -7.88 13.39
CA TYR A 73 -3.68 -7.98 14.41
C TYR A 73 -5.09 -8.04 13.80
N GLN A 74 -5.21 -7.81 12.50
CA GLN A 74 -6.48 -7.93 11.80
C GLN A 74 -6.20 -8.45 10.39
N TYR A 75 -6.84 -9.57 10.06
CA TYR A 75 -6.73 -10.21 8.75
C TYR A 75 -7.97 -9.93 7.91
N PRO A 76 -7.81 -9.82 6.58
CA PRO A 76 -8.97 -9.85 5.70
C PRO A 76 -9.60 -11.25 5.70
N ASP A 77 -10.82 -11.34 5.19
CA ASP A 77 -11.47 -12.65 4.97
C ASP A 77 -10.73 -13.39 3.84
N ILE A 78 -9.92 -14.36 4.22
CA ILE A 78 -9.05 -15.11 3.28
C ILE A 78 -9.88 -15.83 2.20
N GLU A 79 -11.06 -16.33 2.55
CA GLU A 79 -11.93 -17.02 1.59
C GLU A 79 -12.38 -16.08 0.46
N LYS A 80 -12.52 -14.80 0.75
CA LYS A 80 -12.87 -13.79 -0.26
C LYS A 80 -11.70 -13.42 -1.17
N LEU A 81 -10.47 -13.65 -0.72
CA LEU A 81 -9.27 -13.40 -1.53
C LEU A 81 -8.99 -14.50 -2.53
N THR A 82 -9.30 -15.75 -2.17
CA THR A 82 -8.95 -16.93 -2.97
C THR A 82 -9.42 -16.87 -4.43
N PRO A 83 -10.65 -16.41 -4.74
CA PRO A 83 -11.10 -16.36 -6.14
C PRO A 83 -10.54 -15.19 -6.94
N LEU A 84 -9.80 -14.27 -6.33
CA LEU A 84 -9.28 -13.10 -7.04
C LEU A 84 -8.15 -13.49 -7.99
N LYS A 85 -8.14 -12.88 -9.16
CA LYS A 85 -7.04 -13.04 -10.13
C LYS A 85 -5.91 -12.05 -9.89
N THR A 86 -6.23 -10.90 -9.27
CA THR A 86 -5.23 -9.91 -8.89
C THR A 86 -5.59 -9.34 -7.53
N LEU A 87 -4.61 -9.24 -6.65
CA LEU A 87 -4.72 -8.56 -5.38
C LEU A 87 -3.68 -7.45 -5.32
N TYR A 88 -4.13 -6.21 -5.21
CA TYR A 88 -3.24 -5.10 -4.93
C TYR A 88 -3.08 -4.95 -3.43
N ILE A 89 -1.85 -4.91 -2.97
CA ILE A 89 -1.53 -4.53 -1.59
C ILE A 89 -0.98 -3.13 -1.63
N ILE A 90 -1.66 -2.18 -0.99
CA ILE A 90 -1.34 -0.77 -1.09
C ILE A 90 -1.06 -0.14 0.26
N ASP A 91 -0.02 0.70 0.30
CA ASP A 91 0.30 1.55 1.43
C ASP A 91 0.55 2.98 0.94
N ASP A 92 0.58 3.91 1.88
CA ASP A 92 0.89 5.30 1.56
C ASP A 92 2.37 5.50 1.25
N ILE A 93 3.25 4.82 1.98
CA ILE A 93 4.69 4.90 1.75
C ILE A 93 5.35 3.53 1.97
N CYS A 94 6.25 3.18 1.06
CA CYS A 94 7.18 2.08 1.26
C CYS A 94 8.49 2.68 1.79
N ASP A 95 8.68 2.62 3.09
CA ASP A 95 9.84 3.23 3.77
C ASP A 95 10.97 2.20 3.92
N SER A 96 10.93 1.34 4.94
CA SER A 96 11.90 0.25 5.06
C SER A 96 11.65 -0.87 4.05
N GLY A 97 10.41 -1.06 3.67
CA GLY A 97 9.97 -2.15 2.80
C GLY A 97 9.65 -3.45 3.52
N LEU A 98 9.85 -3.51 4.82
CA LEU A 98 9.67 -4.74 5.59
C LEU A 98 8.21 -5.19 5.61
N THR A 99 7.28 -4.25 5.74
CA THR A 99 5.85 -4.56 5.76
C THR A 99 5.40 -5.22 4.46
N PHE A 100 5.76 -4.66 3.31
CA PHE A 100 5.44 -5.27 2.01
C PHE A 100 6.07 -6.65 1.86
N LYS A 101 7.33 -6.77 2.22
CA LYS A 101 8.04 -8.04 2.12
C LYS A 101 7.34 -9.14 2.92
N ASN A 102 6.90 -8.83 4.14
CA ASN A 102 6.21 -9.78 5.00
C ASN A 102 4.82 -10.12 4.47
N LEU A 103 4.07 -9.13 3.98
CA LEU A 103 2.72 -9.35 3.48
C LEU A 103 2.68 -10.18 2.20
N VAL A 104 3.64 -9.98 1.32
CA VAL A 104 3.73 -10.80 0.09
C VAL A 104 3.92 -12.28 0.43
N LYS A 105 4.68 -12.57 1.47
CA LYS A 105 4.83 -13.95 1.95
C LYS A 105 3.55 -14.49 2.58
N GLU A 106 2.85 -13.64 3.35
CA GLU A 106 1.65 -14.04 4.07
C GLU A 106 0.49 -14.39 3.11
N PHE A 107 0.33 -13.64 2.03
CA PHE A 107 -0.78 -13.79 1.09
C PHE A 107 -0.34 -14.40 -0.25
N ASN A 108 0.62 -15.30 -0.24
CA ASN A 108 1.28 -15.81 -1.45
C ASN A 108 0.40 -16.72 -2.32
N SER A 109 -0.82 -17.05 -1.89
CA SER A 109 -1.75 -17.89 -2.66
C SER A 109 -2.49 -17.11 -3.76
N VAL A 110 -2.30 -15.80 -3.84
CA VAL A 110 -2.97 -14.91 -4.78
C VAL A 110 -1.91 -14.21 -5.63
N ASN A 111 -2.26 -13.85 -6.86
CA ASN A 111 -1.38 -13.04 -7.68
C ASN A 111 -1.35 -11.60 -7.14
N ILE A 112 -0.25 -11.22 -6.51
CA ILE A 112 -0.11 -9.97 -5.78
C ILE A 112 0.67 -8.95 -6.60
N LYS A 113 0.16 -7.70 -6.62
CA LYS A 113 0.93 -6.53 -7.02
C LYS A 113 0.92 -5.54 -5.87
N THR A 114 2.11 -5.08 -5.49
CA THR A 114 2.26 -4.11 -4.42
C THR A 114 2.31 -2.69 -4.98
N ILE A 115 1.68 -1.77 -4.25
CA ILE A 115 1.52 -0.37 -4.67
C ILE A 115 1.84 0.54 -3.50
N SER A 116 2.60 1.60 -3.73
CA SER A 116 2.74 2.68 -2.76
C SER A 116 2.64 4.04 -3.45
N LEU A 117 2.09 5.04 -2.73
CA LEU A 117 2.09 6.41 -3.22
C LEU A 117 3.51 6.94 -3.30
N PHE A 118 4.28 6.70 -2.25
CA PHE A 118 5.69 7.07 -2.20
C PHE A 118 6.57 5.85 -1.94
N TYR A 119 7.75 5.87 -2.50
CA TYR A 119 8.74 4.82 -2.34
C TYR A 119 10.09 5.44 -2.02
N ARG A 120 10.65 5.07 -0.88
CA ARG A 120 11.99 5.49 -0.49
C ARG A 120 13.01 4.54 -1.13
N THR A 121 13.90 5.09 -1.93
CA THR A 121 14.77 4.29 -2.83
C THR A 121 15.75 3.38 -2.09
N ASN A 122 15.99 3.61 -0.79
CA ASN A 122 16.85 2.74 0.01
C ASN A 122 16.09 1.61 0.73
N SER A 123 14.80 1.41 0.41
CA SER A 123 14.01 0.31 0.97
C SER A 123 14.55 -1.04 0.55
N ILE A 124 14.35 -2.05 1.39
CA ILE A 124 14.73 -3.44 1.07
C ILE A 124 13.76 -4.11 0.11
N TYR A 125 12.63 -3.48 -0.19
CA TYR A 125 11.60 -3.98 -1.08
C TYR A 125 11.16 -2.88 -2.02
N LYS A 126 11.03 -3.18 -3.30
CA LYS A 126 10.53 -2.22 -4.29
C LYS A 126 9.13 -2.63 -4.72
N PRO A 127 8.09 -1.80 -4.48
CA PRO A 127 6.74 -2.09 -4.95
C PRO A 127 6.66 -2.22 -6.48
N HIS A 128 5.68 -2.96 -6.96
CA HIS A 128 5.45 -3.13 -8.40
C HIS A 128 5.03 -1.82 -9.06
N ILE A 129 4.22 -1.03 -8.36
CA ILE A 129 3.70 0.24 -8.86
C ILE A 129 3.99 1.32 -7.82
N ILE A 130 4.58 2.41 -8.26
CA ILE A 130 5.05 3.49 -7.39
C ILE A 130 4.52 4.81 -7.93
N GLY A 131 3.95 5.64 -7.05
CA GLY A 131 3.53 6.99 -7.42
C GLY A 131 4.72 7.91 -7.59
N GLN A 132 5.55 8.02 -6.57
CA GLN A 132 6.71 8.90 -6.60
C GLN A 132 7.86 8.32 -5.77
N GLU A 133 9.07 8.39 -6.31
CA GLU A 133 10.27 8.00 -5.59
C GLU A 133 10.76 9.13 -4.68
N ILE A 134 11.32 8.75 -3.53
CA ILE A 134 11.95 9.67 -2.58
C ILE A 134 13.38 9.21 -2.39
N THR A 135 14.33 10.11 -2.69
CA THR A 135 15.77 9.83 -2.57
C THR A 135 16.41 10.41 -1.32
N ASN A 136 15.71 11.31 -0.63
CA ASN A 136 16.17 11.92 0.61
C ASN A 136 15.48 11.29 1.82
N ASP A 137 15.82 11.74 3.01
CA ASP A 137 15.25 11.25 4.27
C ASP A 137 14.22 12.19 4.88
N SER A 138 13.60 13.04 4.06
CA SER A 138 12.52 13.92 4.53
C SER A 138 11.34 13.10 5.06
N TRP A 139 10.67 13.64 6.06
CA TRP A 139 9.46 13.04 6.59
C TRP A 139 8.26 13.47 5.75
N ILE A 140 7.55 12.50 5.18
CA ILE A 140 6.36 12.78 4.37
C ILE A 140 5.16 12.92 5.30
N VAL A 141 4.46 14.05 5.19
CA VAL A 141 3.24 14.32 5.94
C VAL A 141 2.07 14.33 4.97
N PHE A 142 1.19 13.36 5.13
CA PHE A 142 0.01 13.22 4.27
C PHE A 142 -1.14 14.12 4.73
N PRO A 143 -2.07 14.48 3.83
CA PRO A 143 -3.15 15.42 4.19
C PRO A 143 -4.15 14.86 5.20
N TRP A 144 -4.20 13.55 5.38
CA TRP A 144 -5.04 12.90 6.39
C TRP A 144 -4.39 12.76 7.75
N GLU A 145 -3.11 13.11 7.88
CA GLU A 145 -2.42 13.00 9.14
C GLU A 145 -2.67 14.23 10.02
N LYS A 146 -2.77 13.97 11.31
CA LYS A 146 -2.85 15.02 12.32
C LYS A 146 -1.45 15.30 12.85
N GLU A 147 -1.02 16.55 12.74
CA GLU A 147 0.25 16.98 13.33
C GLU A 147 0.09 17.49 14.75
#